data_f8f73d52753b81cee8444172061a1f37
#
_entry.id   f8f73d52753b81cee8444172061a1f37
#
_cell.length_a   1.000
_cell.length_b   1.000
_cell.length_c   1.000
_cell.angle_alpha   90.00
_cell.angle_beta   90.00
_cell.angle_gamma   90.00
#
_symmetry.space_group_name_H-M   'P 1'
#
loop_
_entity.id
_entity.type
_entity.pdbx_description
1 polymer ?
#
loop_
_entity_poly.entity_id
_entity_poly.type
_entity_poly.pdbx_seq_one_letter_code
_entity_poly.pdbx_strand_id
1 'polypeptide(L)'
;MTGETDXQRLLAAMKPQLLPDVHVFTTLAPGAAVPDGLDPVLQFREREGLTLIVTEDEAKAAGLAGAFRCRMITLDIHSSLEAVGFLAAITTRLAAAGMGVNPVSAFYHDHLFVPAERAEEALAILQQLAVDSGG
;
A
#
# COMPACT_ATOMS: atom_id res chain seq x y z
N MET A 1 -11.14 -16.86 13.28
CA MET A 1 -10.95 -15.45 12.94
C MET A 1 -9.62 -14.99 13.51
N THR A 2 -8.92 -14.29 12.75
CA THR A 2 -7.60 -13.88 13.12
C THR A 2 -7.46 -12.37 12.98
N GLY A 3 -6.59 -11.81 13.75
CA GLY A 3 -6.28 -10.41 13.69
C GLY A 3 -7.09 -9.58 14.68
N GLU A 4 -6.53 -8.45 15.04
CA GLU A 4 -7.09 -7.52 16.00
C GLU A 4 -8.17 -6.67 15.35
N THR A 5 -9.23 -6.36 16.06
CA THR A 5 -10.29 -5.50 15.53
C THR A 5 -10.38 -4.14 16.21
N ASP A 6 -9.78 -3.99 17.39
CA ASP A 6 -9.88 -2.72 18.15
C ASP A 6 -8.97 -1.65 17.52
N UNK A 7 -9.43 -0.64 17.09
CA UNK A 7 -8.80 0.28 16.41
C UNK A 7 -7.75 0.91 17.02
N GLN A 8 -8.14 1.30 18.26
CA GLN A 8 -7.13 2.04 19.01
C GLN A 8 -5.90 1.18 19.26
N ARG A 9 -6.12 -0.08 19.59
CA ARG A 9 -5.00 -0.99 19.80
C ARG A 9 -4.20 -1.18 18.52
N LEU A 10 -4.88 -1.30 17.39
CA LEU A 10 -4.20 -1.47 16.12
C LEU A 10 -3.33 -0.26 15.81
N LEU A 11 -3.87 0.94 16.01
CA LEU A 11 -3.11 2.15 15.74
C LEU A 11 -1.89 2.26 16.65
N ALA A 12 -2.08 1.95 17.94
CA ALA A 12 -0.98 2.07 18.88
C ALA A 12 0.12 1.04 18.62
N ALA A 13 -0.26 -0.14 18.16
CA ALA A 13 0.68 -1.25 18.03
C ALA A 13 1.24 -1.41 16.61
N MET A 14 0.73 -0.68 15.65
CA MET A 14 1.22 -0.85 14.29
C MET A 14 2.68 -0.44 14.19
N LYS A 15 3.42 -1.13 13.34
CA LYS A 15 4.82 -0.84 13.08
C LYS A 15 4.97 -0.64 11.59
N PRO A 16 4.87 0.59 11.12
CA PRO A 16 4.97 0.80 9.67
C PRO A 16 6.38 0.52 9.19
N GLN A 17 6.46 -0.27 8.12
CA GLN A 17 7.74 -0.66 7.52
C GLN A 17 7.77 -0.11 6.10
N LEU A 18 8.68 0.81 5.84
CA LEU A 18 8.82 1.39 4.50
C LEU A 18 9.79 0.52 3.71
N LEU A 19 9.30 -0.04 2.60
CA LEU A 19 10.13 -0.89 1.77
C LEU A 19 10.87 -0.04 0.74
N PRO A 20 12.04 -0.50 0.29
CA PRO A 20 12.91 0.38 -0.51
C PRO A 20 12.52 0.53 -1.97
N ASP A 21 11.86 -0.46 -2.56
CA ASP A 21 11.64 -0.44 -4.00
C ASP A 21 10.59 0.57 -4.41
N VAL A 22 10.87 1.27 -5.51
CA VAL A 22 9.85 2.11 -6.14
C VAL A 22 8.98 1.24 -7.02
N HIS A 23 7.67 1.40 -6.86
CA HIS A 23 6.69 0.66 -7.64
C HIS A 23 5.88 1.62 -8.50
N VAL A 24 5.23 1.06 -9.50
CA VAL A 24 4.29 1.80 -10.35
C VAL A 24 3.06 0.90 -10.59
N PHE A 25 1.95 1.55 -10.87
CA PHE A 25 0.74 0.86 -11.30
C PHE A 25 0.73 0.81 -12.80
N THR A 26 0.37 -0.34 -13.36
CA THR A 26 0.25 -0.47 -14.80
C THR A 26 -0.91 -1.39 -15.12
N THR A 27 -1.26 -1.48 -16.39
CA THR A 27 -2.39 -2.31 -16.80
C THR A 27 -2.06 -3.01 -18.10
N LEU A 28 -2.60 -4.20 -18.23
CA LEU A 28 -2.53 -4.98 -19.48
C LEU A 28 -3.93 -5.11 -20.03
N ALA A 29 -4.03 -5.19 -21.36
CA ALA A 29 -5.32 -5.38 -22.01
C ALA A 29 -5.98 -6.66 -21.51
N PRO A 30 -7.33 -6.70 -21.51
CA PRO A 30 -8.01 -7.93 -21.09
C PRO A 30 -7.53 -9.12 -21.90
N GLY A 31 -7.18 -10.19 -21.19
CA GLY A 31 -6.71 -11.42 -21.84
C GLY A 31 -5.26 -11.43 -22.26
N ALA A 32 -4.55 -10.32 -22.11
CA ALA A 32 -3.13 -10.29 -22.47
C ALA A 32 -2.33 -11.12 -21.47
N ALA A 33 -1.28 -11.78 -21.97
CA ALA A 33 -0.39 -12.53 -21.09
C ALA A 33 0.49 -11.57 -20.29
N VAL A 34 0.74 -11.93 -19.03
CA VAL A 34 1.68 -11.18 -18.22
C VAL A 34 3.09 -11.44 -18.75
N PRO A 35 3.84 -10.39 -19.11
CA PRO A 35 5.19 -10.61 -19.63
C PRO A 35 6.07 -11.37 -18.65
N ASP A 36 6.94 -12.21 -19.21
CA ASP A 36 7.94 -12.90 -18.40
C ASP A 36 8.83 -11.87 -17.71
N GLY A 37 9.27 -12.21 -16.52
CA GLY A 37 10.17 -11.35 -15.77
C GLY A 37 9.49 -10.41 -14.80
N LEU A 38 8.16 -10.30 -14.87
CA LEU A 38 7.43 -9.50 -13.89
C LEU A 38 7.11 -10.34 -12.68
N ASP A 39 7.21 -9.74 -11.52
CA ASP A 39 6.82 -10.37 -10.26
C ASP A 39 5.93 -9.38 -9.50
N PRO A 40 4.69 -9.19 -9.95
CA PRO A 40 3.84 -8.16 -9.37
C PRO A 40 3.57 -8.39 -7.89
N VAL A 41 3.56 -7.30 -7.12
CA VAL A 41 3.12 -7.41 -5.73
C VAL A 41 1.59 -7.45 -5.64
N LEU A 42 0.92 -7.06 -6.73
CA LEU A 42 -0.54 -7.13 -6.79
C LEU A 42 -0.97 -7.36 -8.22
N GLN A 43 -1.97 -8.19 -8.39
CA GLN A 43 -2.69 -8.35 -9.66
C GLN A 43 -4.17 -8.23 -9.34
N PHE A 44 -4.87 -7.45 -10.14
CA PHE A 44 -6.30 -7.34 -9.93
C PHE A 44 -7.00 -7.29 -11.28
N ARG A 45 -7.91 -8.23 -11.47
CA ARG A 45 -8.63 -8.34 -12.73
C ARG A 45 -9.80 -7.36 -12.73
N GLU A 46 -9.75 -6.40 -13.67
CA GLU A 46 -10.82 -5.45 -13.85
C GLU A 46 -11.45 -5.67 -15.23
N ARG A 47 -12.64 -5.14 -15.43
CA ARG A 47 -13.28 -5.24 -16.72
C ARG A 47 -12.41 -4.61 -17.82
N GLU A 48 -11.74 -3.51 -17.49
CA GLU A 48 -10.95 -2.76 -18.47
C GLU A 48 -9.58 -3.36 -18.73
N GLY A 49 -9.11 -4.26 -17.88
CA GLY A 49 -7.79 -4.84 -18.01
C GLY A 49 -7.28 -5.42 -16.72
N LEU A 50 -6.08 -5.94 -16.75
CA LEU A 50 -5.44 -6.51 -15.57
C LEU A 50 -4.53 -5.46 -14.96
N THR A 51 -4.85 -5.02 -13.75
CA THR A 51 -4.00 -4.09 -13.01
C THR A 51 -2.84 -4.85 -12.40
N LEU A 52 -1.65 -4.30 -12.54
CA LEU A 52 -0.45 -4.84 -11.90
C LEU A 52 0.22 -3.73 -11.12
N ILE A 53 0.76 -4.08 -9.94
CA ILE A 53 1.73 -3.20 -9.27
C ILE A 53 3.07 -3.92 -9.32
N VAL A 54 4.03 -3.29 -9.98
CA VAL A 54 5.35 -3.87 -10.21
C VAL A 54 6.40 -2.83 -9.86
N THR A 55 7.65 -3.27 -9.72
CA THR A 55 8.71 -2.29 -9.53
C THR A 55 8.87 -1.45 -10.80
N GLU A 56 9.34 -0.23 -10.60
CA GLU A 56 9.59 0.67 -11.72
C GLU A 56 10.56 0.05 -12.72
N ASP A 57 11.58 -0.63 -12.22
CA ASP A 57 12.56 -1.27 -13.10
C ASP A 57 11.93 -2.39 -13.92
N GLU A 58 11.04 -3.19 -13.29
CA GLU A 58 10.33 -4.23 -14.03
C GLU A 58 9.47 -3.64 -15.14
N ALA A 59 8.76 -2.56 -14.83
CA ALA A 59 7.91 -1.93 -15.84
C ALA A 59 8.74 -1.43 -17.03
N LYS A 60 9.85 -0.78 -16.72
CA LYS A 60 10.73 -0.27 -17.79
C LYS A 60 11.27 -1.41 -18.65
N ALA A 61 11.72 -2.49 -18.03
CA ALA A 61 12.27 -3.62 -18.77
C ALA A 61 11.23 -4.26 -19.66
N ALA A 62 9.96 -4.26 -19.23
CA ALA A 62 8.87 -4.86 -20.01
C ALA A 62 8.23 -3.88 -20.98
N GLY A 63 8.69 -2.65 -21.02
CA GLY A 63 8.12 -1.64 -21.92
C GLY A 63 6.72 -1.19 -21.53
N LEU A 64 6.39 -1.27 -20.24
CA LEU A 64 5.07 -0.91 -19.76
C LEU A 64 5.06 0.51 -19.20
N ALA A 65 4.03 1.27 -19.54
CA ALA A 65 3.85 2.60 -18.96
C ALA A 65 3.35 2.46 -17.55
N GLY A 66 3.99 3.21 -16.63
CA GLY A 66 3.60 3.16 -15.24
C GLY A 66 3.03 4.48 -14.77
N ALA A 67 2.14 4.41 -13.80
CA ALA A 67 1.56 5.58 -13.18
C ALA A 67 1.81 5.54 -11.68
N PHE A 68 1.87 6.73 -11.08
CA PHE A 68 1.93 6.88 -9.63
C PHE A 68 3.17 6.22 -9.04
N ARG A 69 4.36 6.77 -9.32
CA ARG A 69 5.59 6.29 -8.69
C ARG A 69 5.40 6.31 -7.17
N CYS A 70 5.57 5.15 -6.55
CA CYS A 70 5.23 5.01 -5.15
C CYS A 70 6.19 4.07 -4.45
N ARG A 71 6.15 4.10 -3.12
CA ARG A 71 6.82 3.10 -2.29
C ARG A 71 5.79 2.50 -1.37
N MET A 72 6.01 1.27 -0.98
CA MET A 72 5.04 0.54 -0.17
C MET A 72 5.41 0.65 1.30
N ILE A 73 4.42 0.96 2.12
CA ILE A 73 4.54 0.88 3.57
C ILE A 73 3.65 -0.28 4.02
N THR A 74 4.23 -1.25 4.69
CA THR A 74 3.48 -2.35 5.26
C THR A 74 3.19 -2.03 6.72
N LEU A 75 1.93 -2.16 7.11
CA LEU A 75 1.54 -1.92 8.50
C LEU A 75 1.69 -3.25 9.23
N ASP A 76 2.79 -3.38 9.96
CA ASP A 76 3.22 -4.66 10.51
C ASP A 76 2.48 -4.97 11.80
N ILE A 77 1.19 -5.25 11.64
CA ILE A 77 0.35 -5.80 12.69
C ILE A 77 -0.74 -6.59 12.00
N HIS A 78 -1.10 -7.73 12.58
CA HIS A 78 -2.13 -8.56 11.95
C HIS A 78 -3.50 -8.01 12.32
N SER A 79 -4.04 -7.16 11.44
CA SER A 79 -5.39 -6.63 11.64
C SER A 79 -6.39 -7.53 10.92
N SER A 80 -7.55 -7.67 11.54
CA SER A 80 -8.62 -8.44 10.94
C SER A 80 -9.14 -7.73 9.70
N LEU A 81 -9.52 -8.49 8.68
CA LEU A 81 -10.21 -7.91 7.53
C LEU A 81 -11.54 -7.29 7.93
N GLU A 82 -12.03 -7.62 9.12
CA GLU A 82 -13.28 -7.07 9.63
C GLU A 82 -13.07 -5.87 10.54
N ALA A 83 -11.85 -5.42 10.74
CA ALA A 83 -11.58 -4.26 11.59
C ALA A 83 -12.23 -3.03 11.00
N VAL A 84 -12.76 -2.18 11.88
CA VAL A 84 -13.47 -0.98 11.46
C VAL A 84 -12.65 0.24 11.88
N GLY A 85 -12.37 1.12 10.93
CA GLY A 85 -11.79 2.42 11.21
C GLY A 85 -10.28 2.50 11.20
N PHE A 86 -9.58 1.37 11.16
CA PHE A 86 -8.12 1.39 11.19
C PHE A 86 -7.55 2.13 9.97
N LEU A 87 -7.94 1.69 8.78
CA LEU A 87 -7.46 2.34 7.56
C LEU A 87 -7.99 3.77 7.44
N ALA A 88 -9.22 4.01 7.89
CA ALA A 88 -9.77 5.37 7.81
C ALA A 88 -8.94 6.35 8.63
N ALA A 89 -8.52 5.95 9.82
CA ALA A 89 -7.69 6.81 10.65
C ALA A 89 -6.36 7.11 9.97
N ILE A 90 -5.77 6.10 9.37
CA ILE A 90 -4.49 6.23 8.69
C ILE A 90 -4.61 7.13 7.48
N THR A 91 -5.58 6.85 6.62
CA THR A 91 -5.70 7.62 5.38
C THR A 91 -6.15 9.06 5.66
N THR A 92 -6.93 9.26 6.71
CA THR A 92 -7.30 10.62 7.09
C THR A 92 -6.06 11.42 7.47
N ARG A 93 -5.16 10.83 8.24
CA ARG A 93 -3.95 11.52 8.66
C ARG A 93 -3.06 11.86 7.47
N LEU A 94 -2.93 10.91 6.53
CA LEU A 94 -2.10 11.15 5.34
C LEU A 94 -2.77 12.15 4.39
N ALA A 95 -4.09 12.08 4.26
CA ALA A 95 -4.80 13.03 3.42
C ALA A 95 -4.67 14.44 3.96
N ALA A 96 -4.64 14.59 5.27
CA ALA A 96 -4.45 15.91 5.87
C ALA A 96 -3.09 16.51 5.48
N ALA A 97 -2.13 15.67 5.17
CA ALA A 97 -0.81 16.12 4.71
C ALA A 97 -0.77 16.31 3.19
N GLY A 98 -1.89 16.12 2.51
CA GLY A 98 -1.96 16.33 1.07
C GLY A 98 -1.41 15.17 0.24
N MET A 99 -1.39 13.98 0.78
CA MET A 99 -0.84 12.83 0.07
C MET A 99 -1.93 11.97 -0.53
N GLY A 100 -1.75 11.59 -1.80
CA GLY A 100 -2.57 10.55 -2.41
C GLY A 100 -2.05 9.20 -1.95
N VAL A 101 -2.93 8.39 -1.40
CA VAL A 101 -2.56 7.08 -0.84
C VAL A 101 -3.47 6.02 -1.43
N ASN A 102 -2.87 4.91 -1.83
CA ASN A 102 -3.65 3.80 -2.37
C ASN A 102 -3.44 2.58 -1.48
N PRO A 103 -4.38 2.27 -0.60
CA PRO A 103 -4.20 1.15 0.32
C PRO A 103 -4.67 -0.16 -0.30
N VAL A 104 -4.03 -1.24 0.13
CA VAL A 104 -4.43 -2.59 -0.21
C VAL A 104 -4.50 -3.38 1.09
N SER A 105 -5.70 -3.89 1.40
CA SER A 105 -5.87 -4.75 2.56
C SER A 105 -5.68 -6.18 2.13
N ALA A 106 -4.59 -6.79 2.55
CA ALA A 106 -4.32 -8.17 2.23
C ALA A 106 -4.70 -9.06 3.41
N PHE A 107 -4.46 -10.35 3.29
CA PHE A 107 -4.92 -11.29 4.32
C PHE A 107 -4.30 -10.99 5.68
N TYR A 108 -2.99 -10.71 5.69
CA TYR A 108 -2.27 -10.53 6.96
C TYR A 108 -2.08 -9.08 7.35
N HIS A 109 -1.83 -8.20 6.37
CA HIS A 109 -1.48 -6.82 6.66
C HIS A 109 -2.12 -5.88 5.68
N ASP A 110 -2.28 -4.65 6.11
CA ASP A 110 -2.61 -3.55 5.21
C ASP A 110 -1.33 -2.97 4.66
N HIS A 111 -1.34 -2.63 3.39
CA HIS A 111 -0.19 -2.03 2.70
C HIS A 111 -0.63 -0.73 2.09
N LEU A 112 0.23 0.27 2.17
CA LEU A 112 -0.08 1.58 1.61
C LEU A 112 0.91 1.88 0.52
N PHE A 113 0.42 2.36 -0.62
CA PHE A 113 1.29 2.86 -1.68
C PHE A 113 1.22 4.37 -1.64
N VAL A 114 2.36 4.99 -1.31
CA VAL A 114 2.45 6.44 -1.09
C VAL A 114 3.42 7.03 -2.09
N PRO A 115 3.29 8.34 -2.40
CA PRO A 115 4.19 8.94 -3.39
C PRO A 115 5.65 8.69 -3.02
N ALA A 116 6.43 8.24 -4.00
CA ALA A 116 7.82 7.87 -3.73
C ALA A 116 8.61 9.02 -3.11
N GLU A 117 8.37 10.24 -3.59
CA GLU A 117 9.12 11.41 -3.12
C GLU A 117 8.73 11.84 -1.71
N ARG A 118 7.61 11.36 -1.21
CA ARG A 118 7.12 11.72 0.12
C ARG A 118 7.04 10.52 1.05
N ALA A 119 7.67 9.41 0.67
CA ALA A 119 7.51 8.17 1.43
C ALA A 119 8.08 8.29 2.85
N GLU A 120 9.22 8.96 3.02
CA GLU A 120 9.78 9.13 4.37
C GLU A 120 8.88 10.00 5.25
N GLU A 121 8.28 11.02 4.65
CA GLU A 121 7.32 11.86 5.36
C GLU A 121 6.10 11.03 5.78
N ALA A 122 5.60 10.18 4.87
CA ALA A 122 4.46 9.33 5.19
C ALA A 122 4.80 8.41 6.36
N LEU A 123 6.00 7.82 6.34
CA LEU A 123 6.42 6.94 7.43
C LEU A 123 6.43 7.69 8.76
N ALA A 124 6.97 8.90 8.77
CA ALA A 124 7.04 9.69 10.00
C ALA A 124 5.64 10.00 10.54
N ILE A 125 4.72 10.33 9.63
CA ILE A 125 3.34 10.62 10.03
C ILE A 125 2.70 9.39 10.69
N LEU A 126 2.93 8.21 10.11
CA LEU A 126 2.33 7.00 10.67
C LEU A 126 2.95 6.63 12.01
N GLN A 127 4.25 6.84 12.15
CA GLN A 127 4.91 6.59 13.43
C GLN A 127 4.35 7.52 14.50
N GLN A 128 4.09 8.78 14.15
CA GLN A 128 3.52 9.72 15.09
C GLN A 128 2.08 9.34 15.44
N LEU A 129 1.31 8.86 14.46
CA LEU A 129 -0.05 8.42 14.73
C LEU A 129 -0.05 7.27 15.74
N ALA A 130 0.89 6.34 15.61
CA ALA A 130 0.98 5.24 16.57
C ALA A 130 1.28 5.77 17.98
N VAL A 131 2.19 6.72 18.09
CA VAL A 131 2.51 7.32 19.40
C VAL A 131 1.29 8.03 19.97
N ASP A 132 0.61 8.83 19.16
CA ASP A 132 -0.57 9.57 19.60
C ASP A 132 -1.68 8.65 20.08
N SER A 133 -1.77 7.47 19.49
CA SER A 133 -2.86 6.53 19.81
C SER A 133 -2.57 5.71 21.06
N GLY A 134 -1.32 5.56 21.41
CA GLY A 134 -0.92 4.78 22.57
C GLY A 134 -0.92 5.55 23.87
N GLY A 135 -0.95 6.85 23.76
CA GLY A 135 -0.92 7.70 24.93
C GLY A 135 -2.27 8.06 25.45
#